data_31e92508025baed0e381abb3227f90a4
#
_entry.id   31e92508025baed0e381abb3227f90a4
#
_cell.length_a   1.000
_cell.length_b   1.000
_cell.length_c   1.000
_cell.angle_alpha   90.00
_cell.angle_beta   90.00
_cell.angle_gamma   90.00
#
_symmetry.space_group_name_H-M   'P 1'
#
loop_
_entity.id
_entity.type
_entity.pdbx_description
1 polymer ?
#
loop_
_entity_poly.entity_id
_entity_poly.type
_entity_poly.pdbx_seq_one_letter_code
_entity_poly.pdbx_strand_id
1 'polypeptide(L)'
;MAYPKEVYIYGQKCPVFSGPGIIMELGLQARARNLQKAFIVTDGGVVKAGILTKLERSLKRAGVDYIVFDEINVDPLDTIVFKAAELCKQSGADFIIGLGGGSSLDAAKSIGILQTNPMPLSQYYGVFAPNPTIPIWEVPTTSGTGSECTSYSVISDTTTNTKKVP
;
A
#
# COMPACT_ATOMS: atom_id res chain seq x y z
N MET A 1 42.93 -0.21 16.52
CA MET A 1 41.87 -0.94 15.73
C MET A 1 41.43 -0.01 14.61
N ALA A 2 41.69 -0.38 13.37
CA ALA A 2 41.15 0.38 12.23
C ALA A 2 39.71 -0.08 12.01
N TYR A 3 38.75 0.84 12.10
CA TYR A 3 37.39 0.56 11.69
C TYR A 3 37.35 0.30 10.18
N PRO A 4 36.58 -0.68 9.69
CA PRO A 4 36.42 -0.87 8.27
C PRO A 4 35.85 0.41 7.66
N LYS A 5 36.49 0.88 6.58
CA LYS A 5 36.02 2.06 5.83
C LYS A 5 34.84 1.65 4.90
N GLU A 6 33.81 1.02 5.46
CA GLU A 6 32.58 0.76 4.70
C GLU A 6 31.68 1.99 4.81
N VAL A 7 31.43 2.61 3.68
CA VAL A 7 30.48 3.72 3.58
C VAL A 7 29.09 3.15 3.39
N TYR A 8 28.25 3.29 4.39
CA TYR A 8 26.83 2.94 4.26
C TYR A 8 26.05 4.16 3.80
N ILE A 9 25.38 4.04 2.66
CA ILE A 9 24.48 5.07 2.15
C ILE A 9 23.05 4.66 2.51
N TYR A 10 22.43 5.43 3.40
CA TYR A 10 21.00 5.34 3.67
C TYR A 10 20.25 6.41 2.87
N GLY A 11 19.39 5.97 1.97
CA GLY A 11 18.53 6.85 1.19
C GLY A 11 17.05 6.53 1.46
N GLN A 12 16.31 7.49 2.00
CA GLN A 12 14.86 7.37 2.10
C GLN A 12 14.25 7.63 0.71
N LYS A 13 13.58 6.63 0.14
CA LYS A 13 13.02 6.70 -1.21
C LYS A 13 11.63 7.37 -1.26
N CYS A 14 10.95 7.48 -0.13
CA CYS A 14 9.61 8.07 -0.03
C CYS A 14 9.58 9.20 1.00
N PRO A 15 8.83 10.29 0.76
CA PRO A 15 8.59 11.32 1.77
C PRO A 15 7.71 10.74 2.89
N VAL A 16 8.07 11.04 4.14
CA VAL A 16 7.29 10.67 5.33
C VAL A 16 6.67 11.92 5.93
N PHE A 17 5.37 11.87 6.14
CA PHE A 17 4.62 12.90 6.86
C PHE A 17 4.24 12.35 8.21
N SER A 18 4.69 12.97 9.29
CA SER A 18 4.45 12.51 10.65
C SER A 18 3.97 13.65 11.54
N GLY A 19 2.96 13.39 12.34
CA GLY A 19 2.42 14.34 13.31
C GLY A 19 1.03 13.94 13.81
N PRO A 20 0.60 14.47 14.97
CA PRO A 20 -0.74 14.23 15.48
C PRO A 20 -1.81 14.65 14.47
N GLY A 21 -2.69 13.71 14.11
CA GLY A 21 -3.82 13.98 13.19
C GLY A 21 -3.45 14.14 11.72
N ILE A 22 -2.22 13.86 11.30
CA ILE A 22 -1.75 14.05 9.91
C ILE A 22 -2.63 13.33 8.87
N ILE A 23 -3.28 12.23 9.25
CA ILE A 23 -4.22 11.52 8.37
C ILE A 23 -5.35 12.42 7.84
N MET A 24 -5.70 13.47 8.59
CA MET A 24 -6.74 14.43 8.18
C MET A 24 -6.30 15.36 7.04
N GLU A 25 -4.99 15.43 6.76
CA GLU A 25 -4.44 16.25 5.67
C GLU A 25 -4.29 15.45 4.37
N LEU A 26 -4.47 14.12 4.41
CA LEU A 26 -4.21 13.23 3.29
C LEU A 26 -5.05 13.61 2.04
N GLY A 27 -6.33 13.94 2.22
CA GLY A 27 -7.19 14.38 1.12
C GLY A 27 -6.69 15.66 0.44
N LEU A 28 -6.22 16.65 1.21
CA LEU A 28 -5.64 17.89 0.67
C LEU A 28 -4.33 17.59 -0.09
N GLN A 29 -3.52 16.68 0.44
CA GLN A 29 -2.30 16.24 -0.24
C GLN A 29 -2.60 15.51 -1.55
N ALA A 30 -3.69 14.75 -1.63
CA ALA A 30 -4.14 14.10 -2.85
C ALA A 30 -4.56 15.15 -3.90
N ARG A 31 -5.38 16.10 -3.50
CA ARG A 31 -5.82 17.20 -4.40
C ARG A 31 -4.65 18.03 -4.92
N ALA A 32 -3.69 18.35 -4.07
CA ALA A 32 -2.50 19.11 -4.46
C ALA A 32 -1.65 18.38 -5.52
N ARG A 33 -1.83 17.07 -5.68
CA ARG A 33 -1.16 16.22 -6.68
C ARG A 33 -2.07 15.82 -7.84
N ASN A 34 -3.27 16.45 -7.93
CA ASN A 34 -4.31 16.14 -8.93
C ASN A 34 -4.81 14.70 -8.88
N LEU A 35 -4.70 14.03 -7.74
CA LEU A 35 -5.27 12.70 -7.52
C LEU A 35 -6.76 12.86 -7.19
N GLN A 36 -7.60 12.06 -7.83
CA GLN A 36 -9.05 12.24 -7.79
C GLN A 36 -9.80 11.10 -7.13
N LYS A 37 -9.29 9.86 -7.23
CA LYS A 37 -9.98 8.68 -6.73
C LYS A 37 -9.03 7.66 -6.10
N ALA A 38 -9.19 7.42 -4.80
CA ALA A 38 -8.40 6.47 -4.05
C ALA A 38 -8.99 5.05 -4.10
N PHE A 39 -8.12 4.04 -4.18
CA PHE A 39 -8.45 2.68 -3.81
C PHE A 39 -7.84 2.37 -2.44
N ILE A 40 -8.67 2.25 -1.41
CA ILE A 40 -8.23 2.04 -0.03
C ILE A 40 -8.16 0.54 0.25
N VAL A 41 -6.98 0.06 0.62
CA VAL A 41 -6.70 -1.34 0.98
C VAL A 41 -6.53 -1.42 2.49
N THR A 42 -7.40 -2.16 3.15
CA THR A 42 -7.44 -2.23 4.61
C THR A 42 -7.93 -3.59 5.10
N ASP A 43 -8.12 -3.73 6.39
CA ASP A 43 -8.66 -4.92 7.04
C ASP A 43 -9.83 -4.60 7.96
N GLY A 44 -10.65 -5.62 8.26
CA GLY A 44 -11.84 -5.47 9.10
C GLY A 44 -11.55 -5.02 10.54
N GLY A 45 -10.33 -5.20 11.05
CA GLY A 45 -9.92 -4.72 12.37
C GLY A 45 -9.77 -3.20 12.39
N VAL A 46 -9.13 -2.65 11.37
CA VAL A 46 -8.96 -1.20 11.16
C VAL A 46 -10.32 -0.51 10.98
N VAL A 47 -11.23 -1.15 10.24
CA VAL A 47 -12.61 -0.68 10.05
C VAL A 47 -13.35 -0.63 11.39
N LYS A 48 -13.35 -1.73 12.15
CA LYS A 48 -13.99 -1.82 13.47
C LYS A 48 -13.43 -0.83 14.48
N ALA A 49 -12.14 -0.54 14.41
CA ALA A 49 -11.47 0.45 15.26
C ALA A 49 -11.84 1.92 14.90
N GLY A 50 -12.59 2.14 13.83
CA GLY A 50 -12.99 3.48 13.38
C GLY A 50 -11.85 4.32 12.77
N ILE A 51 -10.71 3.72 12.49
CA ILE A 51 -9.55 4.42 11.92
C ILE A 51 -9.85 4.85 10.48
N LEU A 52 -10.49 3.97 9.69
CA LEU A 52 -10.92 4.24 8.32
C LEU A 52 -11.78 5.51 8.23
N THR A 53 -12.68 5.73 9.18
CA THR A 53 -13.58 6.90 9.18
C THR A 53 -12.82 8.24 9.18
N LYS A 54 -11.62 8.30 9.81
CA LYS A 54 -10.79 9.51 9.80
C LYS A 54 -10.26 9.78 8.39
N LEU A 55 -9.79 8.75 7.69
CA LEU A 55 -9.31 8.84 6.31
C LEU A 55 -10.44 9.25 5.38
N GLU A 56 -11.59 8.58 5.45
CA GLU A 56 -12.78 8.91 4.64
C GLU A 56 -13.20 10.37 4.80
N ARG A 57 -13.21 10.87 6.05
CA ARG A 57 -13.51 12.28 6.32
C ARG A 57 -12.52 13.22 5.65
N SER A 58 -11.23 12.88 5.66
CA SER A 58 -10.19 13.66 4.99
C SER A 58 -10.43 13.73 3.48
N LEU A 59 -10.67 12.58 2.85
CA LEU A 59 -10.91 12.49 1.40
C LEU A 59 -12.19 13.24 0.99
N LYS A 60 -13.31 13.01 1.72
CA LYS A 60 -14.59 13.70 1.47
C LYS A 60 -14.46 15.23 1.56
N ARG A 61 -13.76 15.75 2.57
CA ARG A 61 -13.52 17.20 2.72
C ARG A 61 -12.75 17.79 1.55
N ALA A 62 -11.87 17.02 0.94
CA ALA A 62 -11.07 17.45 -0.20
C ALA A 62 -11.74 17.19 -1.55
N GLY A 63 -12.92 16.56 -1.60
CA GLY A 63 -13.60 16.17 -2.84
C GLY A 63 -12.82 15.11 -3.61
N VAL A 64 -12.17 14.18 -2.90
CA VAL A 64 -11.50 13.02 -3.47
C VAL A 64 -12.41 11.81 -3.29
N ASP A 65 -12.76 11.17 -4.39
CA ASP A 65 -13.55 9.94 -4.38
C ASP A 65 -12.74 8.76 -3.85
N TYR A 66 -13.41 7.71 -3.39
CA TYR A 66 -12.71 6.51 -2.94
C TYR A 66 -13.58 5.25 -3.04
N ILE A 67 -12.90 4.12 -3.09
CA ILE A 67 -13.46 2.77 -2.91
C ILE A 67 -12.67 2.09 -1.82
N VAL A 68 -13.35 1.32 -0.96
CA VAL A 68 -12.73 0.57 0.14
C VAL A 68 -12.74 -0.91 -0.21
N PHE A 69 -11.58 -1.53 -0.04
CA PHE A 69 -11.40 -2.98 -0.03
C PHE A 69 -10.88 -3.38 1.35
N ASP A 70 -11.70 -4.00 2.17
CA ASP A 70 -11.45 -4.32 3.58
C ASP A 70 -11.31 -5.82 3.88
N GLU A 71 -11.08 -6.62 2.82
CA GLU A 71 -10.99 -8.08 2.92
C GLU A 71 -9.55 -8.57 3.16
N ILE A 72 -8.59 -7.69 3.46
CA ILE A 72 -7.23 -8.14 3.76
C ILE A 72 -7.21 -8.83 5.12
N ASN A 73 -6.64 -10.03 5.13
CA ASN A 73 -6.39 -10.80 6.35
C ASN A 73 -4.90 -10.81 6.69
N VAL A 74 -4.57 -11.35 7.86
CA VAL A 74 -3.18 -11.66 8.22
C VAL A 74 -2.61 -12.63 7.16
N ASP A 75 -1.38 -12.36 6.71
CA ASP A 75 -0.73 -13.10 5.65
C ASP A 75 -1.56 -13.07 4.33
N PRO A 76 -1.57 -11.91 3.63
CA PRO A 76 -2.43 -11.72 2.47
C PRO A 76 -2.11 -12.74 1.38
N LEU A 77 -3.17 -13.41 0.89
CA LEU A 77 -3.07 -14.40 -0.17
C LEU A 77 -2.99 -13.71 -1.54
N ASP A 78 -2.24 -14.30 -2.46
CA ASP A 78 -2.16 -13.85 -3.85
C ASP A 78 -3.54 -13.77 -4.52
N THR A 79 -4.44 -14.71 -4.23
CA THR A 79 -5.82 -14.71 -4.75
C THR A 79 -6.63 -13.50 -4.31
N ILE A 80 -6.44 -13.03 -3.08
CA ILE A 80 -7.09 -11.81 -2.57
C ILE A 80 -6.48 -10.58 -3.23
N VAL A 81 -5.15 -10.56 -3.41
CA VAL A 81 -4.46 -9.49 -4.13
C VAL A 81 -4.97 -9.40 -5.59
N PHE A 82 -5.14 -10.53 -6.27
CA PHE A 82 -5.69 -10.55 -7.64
C PHE A 82 -7.11 -9.99 -7.70
N LYS A 83 -7.99 -10.44 -6.80
CA LYS A 83 -9.35 -9.90 -6.68
C LYS A 83 -9.35 -8.39 -6.48
N ALA A 84 -8.53 -7.90 -5.55
CA ALA A 84 -8.44 -6.48 -5.25
C ALA A 84 -7.84 -5.67 -6.42
N ALA A 85 -6.85 -6.21 -7.13
CA ALA A 85 -6.24 -5.57 -8.30
C ALA A 85 -7.26 -5.37 -9.44
N GLU A 86 -8.09 -6.38 -9.72
CA GLU A 86 -9.17 -6.26 -10.71
C GLU A 86 -10.22 -5.22 -10.31
N LEU A 87 -10.64 -5.21 -9.03
CA LEU A 87 -11.56 -4.19 -8.52
C LEU A 87 -10.96 -2.79 -8.59
N CYS A 88 -9.68 -2.63 -8.24
CA CYS A 88 -8.97 -1.37 -8.36
C CYS A 88 -8.99 -0.86 -9.80
N LYS A 89 -8.66 -1.72 -10.77
CA LYS A 89 -8.65 -1.39 -12.19
C LYS A 89 -10.05 -0.99 -12.70
N GLN A 90 -11.08 -1.76 -12.35
CA GLN A 90 -12.47 -1.48 -12.72
C GLN A 90 -12.99 -0.18 -12.09
N SER A 91 -12.49 0.18 -10.92
CA SER A 91 -12.90 1.38 -10.21
C SER A 91 -12.44 2.67 -10.87
N GLY A 92 -11.39 2.63 -11.69
CA GLY A 92 -10.73 3.80 -12.24
C GLY A 92 -10.01 4.65 -11.19
N ALA A 93 -9.59 4.05 -10.08
CA ALA A 93 -8.77 4.74 -9.09
C ALA A 93 -7.41 5.12 -9.68
N ASP A 94 -6.93 6.30 -9.34
CA ASP A 94 -5.68 6.85 -9.84
C ASP A 94 -4.53 6.79 -8.82
N PHE A 95 -4.83 6.36 -7.59
CA PHE A 95 -3.84 6.04 -6.56
C PHE A 95 -4.40 5.03 -5.54
N ILE A 96 -3.49 4.43 -4.79
CA ILE A 96 -3.82 3.45 -3.74
C ILE A 96 -3.45 4.01 -2.37
N ILE A 97 -4.27 3.72 -1.37
CA ILE A 97 -3.95 3.97 0.04
C ILE A 97 -3.97 2.63 0.77
N GLY A 98 -2.80 2.17 1.23
CA GLY A 98 -2.71 1.09 2.21
C GLY A 98 -2.95 1.66 3.61
N LEU A 99 -3.97 1.18 4.31
CA LEU A 99 -4.30 1.61 5.68
C LEU A 99 -4.36 0.39 6.59
N GLY A 100 -3.36 0.21 7.45
CA GLY A 100 -3.36 -0.96 8.34
C GLY A 100 -1.99 -1.36 8.83
N GLY A 101 -1.85 -2.62 9.20
CA GLY A 101 -0.58 -3.26 9.49
C GLY A 101 0.15 -3.68 8.23
N GLY A 102 1.32 -4.33 8.39
CA GLY A 102 2.15 -4.79 7.27
C GLY A 102 1.38 -5.56 6.19
N SER A 103 0.41 -6.38 6.56
CA SER A 103 -0.41 -7.15 5.62
C SER A 103 -1.20 -6.26 4.66
N SER A 104 -1.87 -5.22 5.16
CA SER A 104 -2.63 -4.27 4.33
C SER A 104 -1.70 -3.43 3.47
N LEU A 105 -0.53 -3.03 4.00
CA LEU A 105 0.46 -2.26 3.28
C LEU A 105 1.11 -3.09 2.16
N ASP A 106 1.53 -4.31 2.46
CA ASP A 106 2.12 -5.22 1.47
C ASP A 106 1.11 -5.58 0.36
N ALA A 107 -0.15 -5.82 0.72
CA ALA A 107 -1.20 -6.01 -0.27
C ALA A 107 -1.37 -4.79 -1.17
N ALA A 108 -1.37 -3.57 -0.62
CA ALA A 108 -1.48 -2.33 -1.39
C ALA A 108 -0.35 -2.18 -2.42
N LYS A 109 0.89 -2.50 -2.05
CA LYS A 109 2.04 -2.51 -2.98
C LYS A 109 1.86 -3.52 -4.11
N SER A 110 1.48 -4.75 -3.77
CA SER A 110 1.26 -5.81 -4.75
C SER A 110 0.10 -5.50 -5.71
N ILE A 111 -0.99 -4.92 -5.20
CA ILE A 111 -2.10 -4.42 -6.02
C ILE A 111 -1.59 -3.33 -6.97
N GLY A 112 -0.76 -2.41 -6.47
CA GLY A 112 -0.16 -1.35 -7.28
C GLY A 112 0.72 -1.85 -8.41
N ILE A 113 1.51 -2.90 -8.20
CA ILE A 113 2.28 -3.57 -9.25
C ILE A 113 1.34 -4.01 -10.38
N LEU A 114 0.24 -4.64 -10.05
CA LEU A 114 -0.71 -5.21 -11.02
C LEU A 114 -1.57 -4.16 -11.73
N GLN A 115 -1.54 -2.88 -11.34
CA GLN A 115 -2.23 -1.83 -12.11
C GLN A 115 -1.50 -1.48 -13.41
N THR A 116 -0.19 -1.61 -13.43
CA THR A 116 0.66 -1.17 -14.54
C THR A 116 1.46 -2.29 -15.19
N ASN A 117 1.42 -3.48 -14.59
CA ASN A 117 2.15 -4.65 -15.05
C ASN A 117 1.20 -5.85 -15.23
N PRO A 118 1.46 -6.74 -16.20
CA PRO A 118 0.57 -7.87 -16.46
C PRO A 118 0.54 -8.88 -15.30
N MET A 119 -0.60 -9.56 -15.17
CA MET A 119 -0.74 -10.71 -14.28
C MET A 119 -0.02 -11.96 -14.86
N PRO A 120 0.35 -12.93 -14.05
CA PRO A 120 0.18 -13.02 -12.60
C PRO A 120 1.33 -12.36 -11.81
N LEU A 121 1.07 -12.07 -10.52
CA LEU A 121 2.04 -11.47 -9.58
C LEU A 121 3.33 -12.31 -9.44
N SER A 122 3.24 -13.63 -9.65
CA SER A 122 4.38 -14.56 -9.57
C SER A 122 5.53 -14.25 -10.55
N GLN A 123 5.26 -13.47 -11.61
CA GLN A 123 6.31 -13.01 -12.53
C GLN A 123 7.27 -12.01 -11.88
N TYR A 124 6.87 -11.41 -10.76
CA TYR A 124 7.63 -10.37 -10.06
C TYR A 124 8.28 -10.86 -8.76
N TYR A 125 8.19 -12.16 -8.46
CA TYR A 125 8.84 -12.71 -7.26
C TYR A 125 10.36 -12.63 -7.38
N GLY A 126 10.98 -11.86 -6.47
CA GLY A 126 12.42 -11.65 -6.42
C GLY A 126 13.01 -10.77 -7.53
N VAL A 127 12.16 -10.12 -8.32
CA VAL A 127 12.59 -9.19 -9.39
C VAL A 127 11.76 -7.91 -9.36
N PHE A 128 12.34 -6.81 -9.83
CA PHE A 128 11.60 -5.57 -9.94
C PHE A 128 10.60 -5.62 -11.10
N ALA A 129 9.40 -5.12 -10.86
CA ALA A 129 8.41 -4.94 -11.91
C ALA A 129 8.91 -3.93 -12.96
N PRO A 130 8.73 -4.19 -14.27
CA PRO A 130 9.30 -3.35 -15.32
C PRO A 130 8.66 -1.96 -15.42
N ASN A 131 7.36 -1.84 -15.10
CA ASN A 131 6.67 -0.55 -15.13
C ASN A 131 6.48 -0.01 -13.72
N PRO A 132 6.63 1.31 -13.50
CA PRO A 132 6.34 1.93 -12.21
C PRO A 132 4.87 1.76 -11.84
N THR A 133 4.59 1.64 -10.56
CA THR A 133 3.22 1.56 -10.04
C THR A 133 2.49 2.91 -10.16
N ILE A 134 1.15 2.90 -10.08
CA ILE A 134 0.42 4.13 -9.75
C ILE A 134 0.83 4.59 -8.33
N PRO A 135 0.63 5.86 -7.95
CA PRO A 135 1.01 6.33 -6.62
C PRO A 135 0.41 5.47 -5.51
N ILE A 136 1.25 5.06 -4.55
CA ILE A 136 0.85 4.29 -3.37
C ILE A 136 1.21 5.11 -2.14
N TRP A 137 0.25 5.29 -1.26
CA TRP A 137 0.42 5.97 0.02
C TRP A 137 0.14 4.99 1.15
N GLU A 138 1.04 4.91 2.09
CA GLU A 138 0.94 3.96 3.18
C GLU A 138 0.72 4.65 4.52
N VAL A 139 -0.34 4.22 5.21
CA VAL A 139 -0.76 4.75 6.51
C VAL A 139 -0.70 3.61 7.53
N PRO A 140 0.45 3.41 8.19
CA PRO A 140 0.63 2.33 9.13
C PRO A 140 -0.20 2.53 10.40
N THR A 141 -0.82 1.46 10.89
CA THR A 141 -1.54 1.42 12.18
C THR A 141 -0.79 0.60 13.23
N THR A 142 0.27 -0.08 12.84
CA THR A 142 1.14 -0.87 13.73
C THR A 142 2.58 -0.41 13.58
N SER A 143 3.31 -0.28 14.69
CA SER A 143 4.72 0.04 14.65
C SER A 143 5.58 -1.21 14.45
N GLY A 144 6.72 -1.06 13.77
CA GLY A 144 7.77 -2.09 13.70
C GLY A 144 7.78 -2.91 12.42
N THR A 145 6.76 -2.86 11.56
CA THR A 145 6.78 -3.61 10.30
C THR A 145 7.75 -3.02 9.27
N GLY A 146 7.84 -1.69 9.23
CA GLY A 146 8.65 -0.97 8.24
C GLY A 146 8.15 -1.10 6.80
N SER A 147 6.98 -1.74 6.59
CA SER A 147 6.44 -1.95 5.25
C SER A 147 6.22 -0.63 4.52
N GLU A 148 5.81 0.41 5.23
CA GLU A 148 5.61 1.78 4.71
C GLU A 148 6.89 2.44 4.17
N CYS A 149 8.06 1.92 4.52
CA CYS A 149 9.36 2.48 4.12
C CYS A 149 10.13 1.57 3.17
N THR A 150 9.56 0.44 2.75
CA THR A 150 10.22 -0.54 1.88
C THR A 150 9.52 -0.67 0.54
N SER A 151 10.27 -1.05 -0.49
CA SER A 151 9.75 -1.40 -1.81
C SER A 151 9.31 -2.87 -1.90
N TYR A 152 9.48 -3.64 -0.83
CA TYR A 152 9.12 -5.05 -0.79
C TYR A 152 7.72 -5.24 -0.25
N SER A 153 7.04 -6.27 -0.72
CA SER A 153 5.80 -6.77 -0.13
C SER A 153 5.93 -8.26 0.16
N VAL A 154 5.20 -8.77 1.15
CA VAL A 154 5.22 -10.20 1.50
C VAL A 154 3.82 -10.76 1.30
N ILE A 155 3.67 -11.64 0.31
CA ILE A 155 2.40 -12.26 -0.07
C ILE A 155 2.51 -13.78 0.06
N SER A 156 1.46 -14.42 0.54
CA SER A 156 1.36 -15.87 0.58
C SER A 156 0.88 -16.40 -0.78
N ASP A 157 1.76 -17.12 -1.45
CA ASP A 157 1.48 -17.79 -2.71
C ASP A 157 0.69 -19.08 -2.44
N THR A 158 -0.54 -19.15 -2.93
CA THR A 158 -1.44 -20.28 -2.70
C THR A 158 -1.05 -21.53 -3.49
N THR A 159 -0.26 -21.39 -4.56
CA THR A 159 0.21 -22.52 -5.38
C THR A 159 1.34 -23.26 -4.68
N THR A 160 2.28 -22.53 -4.10
CA THR A 160 3.46 -23.09 -3.44
C THR A 160 3.31 -23.20 -1.93
N ASN A 161 2.27 -22.60 -1.36
CA ASN A 161 2.03 -22.47 0.08
C ASN A 161 3.24 -21.88 0.83
N THR A 162 3.87 -20.87 0.23
CA THR A 162 5.05 -20.18 0.78
C THR A 162 4.89 -18.67 0.68
N LYS A 163 5.59 -17.93 1.56
CA LYS A 163 5.68 -16.47 1.43
C LYS A 163 6.61 -16.10 0.28
N LYS A 164 6.17 -15.17 -0.53
CA LYS A 164 6.90 -14.63 -1.67
C LYS A 164 7.03 -13.11 -1.55
N VAL A 165 8.04 -12.58 -2.20
CA VAL A 165 8.35 -11.15 -2.22
C VAL A 165 8.33 -10.69 -3.68
N PRO A 166 7.23 -10.11 -4.14
CA PRO A 166 7.18 -9.35 -5.40
C PRO A 166 7.79 -7.95 -5.25
#